data_4db3ad780c07a23e56d3d9bea05f4df8
#
_entry.id   4db3ad780c07a23e56d3d9bea05f4df8
#
_cell.length_a   1.000
_cell.length_b   1.000
_cell.length_c   1.000
_cell.angle_alpha   90.00
_cell.angle_beta   90.00
_cell.angle_gamma   90.00
#
_symmetry.space_group_name_H-M   'P 1'
#
loop_
_entity.id
_entity.type
_entity.pdbx_description
1 polymer ?
#
loop_
_entity_poly.entity_id
_entity_poly.type
_entity_poly.pdbx_seq_one_letter_code
_entity_poly.pdbx_strand_id
1 'polypeptide(L)'
;MKTVEQLNIKIFADGADKEGMLDMYAKSFIKGLTTNPTLMNKAGIRDYKSFALEILSEIKDKPLSFEVFSDDFVDMERQAREIASWGDNVYVKIPVTNTKKETCYALVEKLASQNVKLNVTALMTLDQVRDVVAVLNPDVPSYVSVFAGRIADTGRDPIPLMTEAVNLLKVSPAAELIWASPRELLNIFQADAIGCHIITVTNDILKKLSQVGYNLDEFSLDTVKMFYSDARAAGYML
;
A
#
# COMPACT_ATOMS: atom_id res chain seq x y z
N MET A 1 7.29 -2.25 24.11
CA MET A 1 6.71 -2.00 22.77
C MET A 1 7.85 -1.54 21.87
N LYS A 2 7.91 -2.00 20.58
CA LYS A 2 8.90 -1.48 19.63
C LYS A 2 8.59 -0.01 19.30
N THR A 3 9.62 0.80 19.13
CA THR A 3 9.48 2.13 18.50
C THR A 3 9.43 1.99 16.98
N VAL A 4 9.11 3.08 16.28
CA VAL A 4 9.04 3.06 14.79
C VAL A 4 10.41 2.72 14.19
N GLU A 5 11.50 3.19 14.80
CA GLU A 5 12.88 2.93 14.37
C GLU A 5 13.33 1.49 14.59
N GLN A 6 12.63 0.74 15.43
CA GLN A 6 12.91 -0.67 15.75
C GLN A 6 12.12 -1.64 14.87
N LEU A 7 11.27 -1.12 13.98
CA LEU A 7 10.52 -1.93 13.03
C LEU A 7 11.44 -2.41 11.89
N ASN A 8 11.27 -3.65 11.49
CA ASN A 8 11.95 -4.22 10.31
C ASN A 8 11.17 -4.02 9.02
N ILE A 9 9.84 -3.84 9.15
CA ILE A 9 8.95 -3.65 8.00
C ILE A 9 9.25 -2.32 7.30
N LYS A 10 9.20 -2.32 5.97
CA LYS A 10 9.27 -1.10 5.17
C LYS A 10 7.91 -0.40 5.19
N ILE A 11 7.88 0.85 5.58
CA ILE A 11 6.66 1.66 5.56
C ILE A 11 6.62 2.44 4.25
N PHE A 12 5.57 2.24 3.46
CA PHE A 12 5.25 3.02 2.28
C PHE A 12 4.12 3.99 2.61
N ALA A 13 4.14 5.17 2.01
CA ALA A 13 3.04 6.13 2.11
C ALA A 13 2.06 5.92 0.96
N ASP A 14 0.75 5.83 1.27
CA ASP A 14 -0.32 5.70 0.28
C ASP A 14 -1.05 7.05 0.13
N GLY A 15 -0.96 7.64 -1.05
CA GLY A 15 -1.53 8.94 -1.32
C GLY A 15 -1.41 9.39 -2.78
N ALA A 16 -2.11 10.47 -3.14
CA ALA A 16 -2.03 11.10 -4.45
C ALA A 16 -2.07 12.64 -4.37
N ASP A 17 -2.02 13.20 -3.16
CA ASP A 17 -1.79 14.63 -2.97
C ASP A 17 -0.29 14.93 -3.06
N LYS A 18 0.10 15.83 -3.96
CA LYS A 18 1.51 16.12 -4.24
C LYS A 18 2.27 16.58 -3.00
N GLU A 19 1.71 17.57 -2.27
CA GLU A 19 2.37 18.10 -1.08
C GLU A 19 2.55 17.00 -0.02
N GLY A 20 1.50 16.21 0.22
CA GLY A 20 1.54 15.09 1.15
C GLY A 20 2.53 14.01 0.73
N MET A 21 2.64 13.71 -0.57
CA MET A 21 3.63 12.75 -1.08
C MET A 21 5.06 13.24 -0.88
N LEU A 22 5.34 14.51 -1.14
CA LEU A 22 6.67 15.11 -0.94
C LEU A 22 7.03 15.23 0.55
N ASP A 23 6.07 15.59 1.42
CA ASP A 23 6.26 15.56 2.87
C ASP A 23 6.61 14.14 3.37
N MET A 24 5.93 13.12 2.86
CA MET A 24 6.25 11.72 3.20
C MET A 24 7.59 11.29 2.60
N TYR A 25 7.90 11.69 1.37
CA TYR A 25 9.18 11.41 0.75
C TYR A 25 10.37 11.92 1.57
N ALA A 26 10.25 13.09 2.17
CA ALA A 26 11.30 13.68 3.01
C ALA A 26 11.56 12.90 4.31
N LYS A 27 10.63 12.04 4.75
CA LYS A 27 10.78 11.27 5.99
C LYS A 27 11.65 10.03 5.77
N SER A 28 12.69 9.86 6.56
CA SER A 28 13.67 8.77 6.42
C SER A 28 13.08 7.36 6.65
N PHE A 29 12.02 7.25 7.45
CA PHE A 29 11.33 5.99 7.71
C PHE A 29 10.38 5.56 6.57
N ILE A 30 9.99 6.48 5.67
CA ILE A 30 9.21 6.12 4.47
C ILE A 30 10.15 5.56 3.41
N LYS A 31 9.89 4.34 2.95
CA LYS A 31 10.76 3.59 2.03
C LYS A 31 10.22 3.47 0.61
N GLY A 32 9.01 3.95 0.36
CA GLY A 32 8.37 3.99 -0.95
C GLY A 32 6.99 4.63 -0.88
N LEU A 33 6.35 4.77 -2.02
CA LEU A 33 5.01 5.36 -2.11
C LEU A 33 4.12 4.54 -3.04
N THR A 34 2.84 4.52 -2.73
CA THR A 34 1.81 3.90 -3.58
C THR A 34 0.72 4.91 -3.88
N THR A 35 0.16 4.78 -5.07
CA THR A 35 -1.05 5.50 -5.47
C THR A 35 -2.11 4.51 -5.92
N ASN A 36 -3.31 4.98 -6.16
CA ASN A 36 -4.37 4.24 -6.83
C ASN A 36 -5.39 5.21 -7.44
N PRO A 37 -6.22 4.75 -8.43
CA PRO A 37 -7.17 5.62 -9.11
C PRO A 37 -8.16 6.31 -8.17
N THR A 38 -8.56 5.66 -7.08
CA THR A 38 -9.49 6.27 -6.10
C THR A 38 -8.86 7.45 -5.37
N LEU A 39 -7.60 7.32 -4.93
CA LEU A 39 -6.88 8.42 -4.27
C LEU A 39 -6.63 9.56 -5.25
N MET A 40 -6.25 9.27 -6.48
CA MET A 40 -6.04 10.28 -7.52
C MET A 40 -7.32 11.04 -7.84
N ASN A 41 -8.46 10.34 -7.96
CA ASN A 41 -9.75 10.99 -8.17
C ASN A 41 -10.16 11.88 -6.99
N LYS A 42 -9.94 11.43 -5.75
CA LYS A 42 -10.19 12.24 -4.53
C LYS A 42 -9.31 13.48 -4.44
N ALA A 43 -8.08 13.39 -4.92
CA ALA A 43 -7.15 14.53 -5.01
C ALA A 43 -7.45 15.46 -6.19
N GLY A 44 -8.48 15.18 -7.00
CA GLY A 44 -8.89 16.02 -8.12
C GLY A 44 -7.98 15.93 -9.35
N ILE A 45 -7.12 14.92 -9.43
CA ILE A 45 -6.19 14.74 -10.54
C ILE A 45 -6.98 14.35 -11.78
N ARG A 46 -6.84 15.14 -12.86
CA ARG A 46 -7.50 14.92 -14.15
C ARG A 46 -6.55 14.36 -15.21
N ASP A 47 -5.28 14.71 -15.15
CA ASP A 47 -4.24 14.21 -16.04
C ASP A 47 -3.31 13.27 -15.24
N TYR A 48 -3.57 11.97 -15.40
CA TYR A 48 -2.86 10.91 -14.70
C TYR A 48 -1.36 10.90 -15.02
N LYS A 49 -1.02 11.02 -16.32
CA LYS A 49 0.35 10.96 -16.79
C LYS A 49 1.15 12.18 -16.37
N SER A 50 0.59 13.38 -16.56
CA SER A 50 1.27 14.62 -16.15
C SER A 50 1.55 14.63 -14.65
N PHE A 51 0.59 14.21 -13.82
CA PHE A 51 0.79 14.07 -12.39
C PHE A 51 1.91 13.07 -12.06
N ALA A 52 1.89 11.88 -12.67
CA ALA A 52 2.89 10.85 -12.41
C ALA A 52 4.30 11.32 -12.77
N LEU A 53 4.48 11.95 -13.93
CA LEU A 53 5.77 12.46 -14.38
C LEU A 53 6.27 13.62 -13.50
N GLU A 54 5.36 14.48 -13.03
CA GLU A 54 5.70 15.56 -12.10
C GLU A 54 6.21 14.98 -10.77
N ILE A 55 5.53 14.00 -10.19
CA ILE A 55 5.99 13.33 -8.95
C ILE A 55 7.31 12.61 -9.17
N LEU A 56 7.49 11.92 -10.29
CA LEU A 56 8.73 11.21 -10.62
C LEU A 56 9.90 12.17 -10.90
N SER A 57 9.65 13.41 -11.26
CA SER A 57 10.71 14.41 -11.39
C SER A 57 11.35 14.77 -10.05
N GLU A 58 10.57 14.68 -8.96
CA GLU A 58 11.01 14.98 -7.58
C GLU A 58 11.48 13.73 -6.83
N ILE A 59 10.78 12.59 -6.99
CA ILE A 59 11.04 11.34 -6.25
C ILE A 59 11.74 10.34 -7.18
N LYS A 60 13.08 10.22 -7.07
CA LYS A 60 13.89 9.40 -7.99
C LYS A 60 14.47 8.13 -7.37
N ASP A 61 14.62 8.10 -6.06
CA ASP A 61 15.34 7.05 -5.32
C ASP A 61 14.44 6.11 -4.52
N LYS A 62 13.15 6.46 -4.34
CA LYS A 62 12.16 5.59 -3.68
C LYS A 62 11.21 4.98 -4.70
N PRO A 63 10.82 3.69 -4.54
CA PRO A 63 9.86 3.06 -5.41
C PRO A 63 8.49 3.75 -5.35
N LEU A 64 7.89 3.93 -6.53
CA LEU A 64 6.51 4.40 -6.70
C LEU A 64 5.68 3.40 -7.46
N SER A 65 4.44 3.20 -7.02
CA SER A 65 3.50 2.33 -7.73
C SER A 65 2.38 3.13 -8.37
N PHE A 66 2.21 2.97 -9.70
CA PHE A 66 1.12 3.53 -10.49
C PHE A 66 0.29 2.42 -11.12
N GLU A 67 -1.02 2.57 -11.16
CA GLU A 67 -1.96 1.51 -11.52
C GLU A 67 -2.50 1.68 -12.93
N VAL A 68 -2.61 0.58 -13.69
CA VAL A 68 -3.41 0.53 -14.91
C VAL A 68 -4.89 0.67 -14.57
N PHE A 69 -5.68 1.22 -15.47
CA PHE A 69 -7.10 1.48 -15.21
C PHE A 69 -8.03 0.99 -16.34
N SER A 70 -7.49 0.28 -17.34
CA SER A 70 -8.31 -0.43 -18.34
C SER A 70 -8.89 -1.71 -17.77
N ASP A 71 -10.01 -2.17 -18.34
CA ASP A 71 -10.63 -3.47 -18.06
C ASP A 71 -10.35 -4.51 -19.17
N ASP A 72 -9.77 -4.08 -20.27
CA ASP A 72 -9.33 -4.92 -21.39
C ASP A 72 -7.85 -5.28 -21.26
N PHE A 73 -7.50 -6.55 -21.39
CA PHE A 73 -6.12 -7.01 -21.18
C PHE A 73 -5.11 -6.46 -22.19
N VAL A 74 -5.52 -6.23 -23.44
CA VAL A 74 -4.62 -5.67 -24.46
C VAL A 74 -4.30 -4.22 -24.13
N ASP A 75 -5.30 -3.46 -23.70
CA ASP A 75 -5.10 -2.08 -23.28
C ASP A 75 -4.40 -1.98 -21.91
N MET A 76 -4.67 -2.91 -20.96
CA MET A 76 -3.89 -3.02 -19.72
C MET A 76 -2.39 -3.22 -20.01
N GLU A 77 -2.05 -4.10 -20.96
CA GLU A 77 -0.67 -4.32 -21.37
C GLU A 77 -0.03 -3.04 -21.93
N ARG A 78 -0.74 -2.36 -22.82
CA ARG A 78 -0.28 -1.07 -23.38
C ARG A 78 -0.02 -0.04 -22.28
N GLN A 79 -0.98 0.12 -21.36
CA GLN A 79 -0.86 1.02 -20.21
C GLN A 79 0.31 0.61 -19.29
N ALA A 80 0.46 -0.69 -19.03
CA ALA A 80 1.53 -1.19 -18.17
C ALA A 80 2.92 -0.87 -18.73
N ARG A 81 3.11 -1.05 -20.06
CA ARG A 81 4.36 -0.69 -20.73
C ARG A 81 4.63 0.81 -20.72
N GLU A 82 3.61 1.61 -20.93
CA GLU A 82 3.72 3.06 -20.82
C GLU A 82 4.12 3.49 -19.43
N ILE A 83 3.43 3.01 -18.39
CA ILE A 83 3.74 3.32 -16.98
C ILE A 83 5.16 2.87 -16.62
N ALA A 84 5.57 1.67 -17.03
CA ALA A 84 6.92 1.16 -16.79
C ALA A 84 8.02 2.04 -17.42
N SER A 85 7.72 2.73 -18.49
CA SER A 85 8.67 3.62 -19.18
C SER A 85 8.87 4.97 -18.49
N TRP A 86 8.09 5.31 -17.47
CA TRP A 86 8.17 6.61 -16.80
C TRP A 86 9.37 6.78 -15.87
N GLY A 87 9.96 5.68 -15.39
CA GLY A 87 11.15 5.72 -14.53
C GLY A 87 11.58 4.36 -13.99
N ASP A 88 12.86 4.25 -13.66
CA ASP A 88 13.45 3.00 -13.14
C ASP A 88 12.93 2.63 -11.74
N ASN A 89 12.39 3.57 -10.99
CA ASN A 89 11.81 3.36 -9.67
C ASN A 89 10.29 3.08 -9.71
N VAL A 90 9.71 2.91 -10.91
CA VAL A 90 8.28 2.66 -11.10
C VAL A 90 7.97 1.17 -10.98
N TYR A 91 6.93 0.86 -10.22
CA TYR A 91 6.26 -0.45 -10.15
C TYR A 91 4.86 -0.31 -10.73
N VAL A 92 4.55 -1.12 -11.74
CA VAL A 92 3.24 -1.08 -12.40
C VAL A 92 2.23 -1.88 -11.59
N LYS A 93 1.18 -1.22 -11.10
CA LYS A 93 0.10 -1.91 -10.40
C LYS A 93 -0.88 -2.51 -11.40
N ILE A 94 -1.15 -3.80 -11.24
CA ILE A 94 -2.11 -4.58 -12.03
C ILE A 94 -3.06 -5.28 -11.09
N PRO A 95 -4.39 -5.08 -11.21
CA PRO A 95 -5.36 -5.80 -10.40
C PRO A 95 -5.31 -7.31 -10.73
N VAL A 96 -5.54 -8.15 -9.72
CA VAL A 96 -5.48 -9.61 -9.87
C VAL A 96 -6.52 -10.16 -10.85
N THR A 97 -7.63 -9.46 -11.05
CA THR A 97 -8.66 -9.75 -12.07
C THR A 97 -9.16 -8.45 -12.71
N ASN A 98 -9.80 -8.57 -13.87
CA ASN A 98 -10.64 -7.51 -14.41
C ASN A 98 -12.04 -7.52 -13.74
N THR A 99 -12.96 -6.62 -14.15
CA THR A 99 -14.32 -6.53 -13.59
C THR A 99 -15.21 -7.72 -13.94
N LYS A 100 -14.82 -8.54 -14.93
CA LYS A 100 -15.50 -9.77 -15.33
C LYS A 100 -15.02 -11.01 -14.58
N LYS A 101 -14.12 -10.84 -13.58
CA LYS A 101 -13.45 -11.91 -12.82
C LYS A 101 -12.49 -12.77 -13.66
N GLU A 102 -12.08 -12.31 -14.83
CA GLU A 102 -11.03 -12.95 -15.61
C GLU A 102 -9.68 -12.60 -14.96
N THR A 103 -8.83 -13.59 -14.76
CA THR A 103 -7.55 -13.41 -14.05
C THR A 103 -6.52 -12.72 -14.93
N CYS A 104 -5.70 -11.85 -14.34
CA CYS A 104 -4.60 -11.17 -15.03
C CYS A 104 -3.30 -11.98 -15.06
N TYR A 105 -3.29 -13.27 -14.68
CA TYR A 105 -2.05 -14.04 -14.51
C TYR A 105 -1.22 -14.13 -15.79
N ALA A 106 -1.85 -14.39 -16.95
CA ALA A 106 -1.14 -14.43 -18.24
C ALA A 106 -0.50 -13.08 -18.61
N LEU A 107 -1.18 -11.97 -18.29
CA LEU A 107 -0.62 -10.64 -18.48
C LEU A 107 0.55 -10.37 -17.54
N VAL A 108 0.43 -10.77 -16.27
CA VAL A 108 1.49 -10.66 -15.26
C VAL A 108 2.72 -11.46 -15.70
N GLU A 109 2.57 -12.73 -16.10
CA GLU A 109 3.64 -13.58 -16.61
C GLU A 109 4.37 -12.95 -17.78
N LYS A 110 3.59 -12.46 -18.78
CA LYS A 110 4.14 -11.81 -19.97
C LYS A 110 4.97 -10.58 -19.63
N LEU A 111 4.48 -9.71 -18.74
CA LEU A 111 5.20 -8.50 -18.33
C LEU A 111 6.41 -8.81 -17.46
N ALA A 112 6.28 -9.77 -16.53
CA ALA A 112 7.38 -10.23 -15.68
C ALA A 112 8.53 -10.84 -16.50
N SER A 113 8.23 -11.63 -17.54
CA SER A 113 9.24 -12.19 -18.46
C SER A 113 9.99 -11.12 -19.26
N GLN A 114 9.46 -9.90 -19.32
CA GLN A 114 10.07 -8.74 -19.99
C GLN A 114 10.73 -7.77 -18.99
N ASN A 115 10.97 -8.22 -17.76
CA ASN A 115 11.62 -7.46 -16.69
C ASN A 115 10.82 -6.22 -16.23
N VAL A 116 9.52 -6.18 -16.42
CA VAL A 116 8.67 -5.12 -15.87
C VAL A 116 8.53 -5.34 -14.37
N LYS A 117 8.84 -4.33 -13.56
CA LYS A 117 8.60 -4.35 -12.12
C LYS A 117 7.11 -4.21 -11.85
N LEU A 118 6.52 -5.21 -11.25
CA LEU A 118 5.08 -5.30 -11.04
C LEU A 118 4.69 -5.10 -9.57
N ASN A 119 3.48 -4.58 -9.36
CA ASN A 119 2.78 -4.59 -8.08
C ASN A 119 1.39 -5.19 -8.33
N VAL A 120 1.28 -6.53 -8.22
CA VAL A 120 -0.02 -7.17 -8.40
C VAL A 120 -0.88 -6.87 -7.19
N THR A 121 -2.08 -6.34 -7.42
CA THR A 121 -2.89 -5.70 -6.38
C THR A 121 -4.31 -6.27 -6.28
N ALA A 122 -5.05 -5.86 -5.24
CA ALA A 122 -6.40 -6.31 -4.94
C ALA A 122 -6.53 -7.79 -4.55
N LEU A 123 -5.44 -8.43 -4.10
CA LEU A 123 -5.50 -9.81 -3.61
C LEU A 123 -6.18 -9.88 -2.24
N MET A 124 -6.98 -10.92 -2.03
CA MET A 124 -7.68 -11.17 -0.76
C MET A 124 -7.67 -12.64 -0.33
N THR A 125 -7.12 -13.56 -1.15
CA THR A 125 -7.07 -14.99 -0.84
C THR A 125 -5.68 -15.56 -1.04
N LEU A 126 -5.36 -16.66 -0.33
CA LEU A 126 -4.09 -17.37 -0.48
C LEU A 126 -3.92 -18.00 -1.86
N ASP A 127 -5.01 -18.44 -2.50
CA ASP A 127 -4.96 -18.97 -3.86
C ASP A 127 -4.50 -17.88 -4.84
N GLN A 128 -5.05 -16.66 -4.73
CA GLN A 128 -4.58 -15.54 -5.54
C GLN A 128 -3.10 -15.23 -5.30
N VAL A 129 -2.63 -15.29 -4.05
CA VAL A 129 -1.19 -15.08 -3.75
C VAL A 129 -0.34 -16.17 -4.40
N ARG A 130 -0.75 -17.44 -4.27
CA ARG A 130 -0.03 -18.59 -4.84
C ARG A 130 0.09 -18.48 -6.36
N ASP A 131 -1.05 -18.20 -7.02
CA ASP A 131 -1.12 -18.11 -8.47
C ASP A 131 -0.30 -16.93 -9.01
N VAL A 132 -0.32 -15.78 -8.33
CA VAL A 132 0.51 -14.62 -8.68
C VAL A 132 2.00 -14.95 -8.52
N VAL A 133 2.40 -15.52 -7.38
CA VAL A 133 3.81 -15.88 -7.13
C VAL A 133 4.33 -16.87 -8.19
N ALA A 134 3.48 -17.79 -8.65
CA ALA A 134 3.86 -18.78 -9.66
C ALA A 134 4.17 -18.17 -11.05
N VAL A 135 3.65 -16.99 -11.36
CA VAL A 135 3.83 -16.33 -12.66
C VAL A 135 4.78 -15.12 -12.62
N LEU A 136 5.26 -14.72 -11.44
CA LEU A 136 6.28 -13.68 -11.30
C LEU A 136 7.65 -14.21 -11.73
N ASN A 137 8.48 -13.33 -12.28
CA ASN A 137 9.89 -13.63 -12.52
C ASN A 137 10.66 -13.52 -11.19
N PRO A 138 11.30 -14.61 -10.69
CA PRO A 138 11.99 -14.60 -9.40
C PRO A 138 13.21 -13.67 -9.34
N ASP A 139 13.73 -13.22 -10.49
CA ASP A 139 14.90 -12.34 -10.59
C ASP A 139 14.51 -10.86 -10.73
N VAL A 140 13.21 -10.56 -10.89
CA VAL A 140 12.72 -9.18 -11.07
C VAL A 140 12.00 -8.70 -9.82
N PRO A 141 12.44 -7.57 -9.21
CA PRO A 141 11.75 -6.99 -8.06
C PRO A 141 10.26 -6.76 -8.36
N SER A 142 9.41 -7.33 -7.52
CA SER A 142 7.96 -7.23 -7.68
C SER A 142 7.25 -7.16 -6.32
N TYR A 143 6.06 -6.62 -6.30
CA TYR A 143 5.21 -6.54 -5.12
C TYR A 143 3.94 -7.35 -5.29
N VAL A 144 3.52 -7.98 -4.19
CA VAL A 144 2.23 -8.68 -4.07
C VAL A 144 1.42 -7.98 -2.99
N SER A 145 0.38 -7.24 -3.40
CA SER A 145 -0.42 -6.41 -2.49
C SER A 145 -1.68 -7.11 -2.04
N VAL A 146 -1.67 -7.64 -0.81
CA VAL A 146 -2.85 -8.23 -0.16
C VAL A 146 -3.61 -7.16 0.61
N PHE A 147 -4.91 -7.05 0.36
CA PHE A 147 -5.77 -6.05 0.98
C PHE A 147 -6.25 -6.50 2.37
N ALA A 148 -5.30 -6.67 3.29
CA ALA A 148 -5.54 -7.15 4.64
C ALA A 148 -6.61 -6.35 5.40
N GLY A 149 -6.64 -5.02 5.23
CA GLY A 149 -7.69 -4.21 5.84
C GLY A 149 -9.08 -4.48 5.28
N ARG A 150 -9.21 -4.78 3.98
CA ARG A 150 -10.51 -5.19 3.41
C ARG A 150 -10.93 -6.58 3.86
N ILE A 151 -9.99 -7.48 4.10
CA ILE A 151 -10.27 -8.77 4.75
C ILE A 151 -10.82 -8.52 6.14
N ALA A 152 -10.18 -7.64 6.93
CA ALA A 152 -10.65 -7.27 8.26
C ALA A 152 -12.04 -6.62 8.25
N ASP A 153 -12.38 -5.83 7.24
CA ASP A 153 -13.73 -5.24 7.07
C ASP A 153 -14.83 -6.31 6.95
N THR A 154 -14.49 -7.56 6.60
CA THR A 154 -15.43 -8.70 6.57
C THR A 154 -15.54 -9.44 7.90
N GLY A 155 -14.92 -8.94 8.97
CA GLY A 155 -14.88 -9.58 10.29
C GLY A 155 -13.89 -10.73 10.40
N ARG A 156 -12.97 -10.90 9.44
CA ARG A 156 -11.93 -11.92 9.48
C ARG A 156 -10.61 -11.33 9.94
N ASP A 157 -9.92 -12.03 10.84
CA ASP A 157 -8.55 -11.68 11.20
C ASP A 157 -7.62 -11.91 9.99
N PRO A 158 -6.95 -10.87 9.47
CA PRO A 158 -6.05 -11.02 8.34
C PRO A 158 -4.69 -11.64 8.71
N ILE A 159 -4.31 -11.67 9.99
CA ILE A 159 -2.98 -12.13 10.45
C ILE A 159 -2.65 -13.55 9.97
N PRO A 160 -3.53 -14.56 10.14
CA PRO A 160 -3.21 -15.91 9.68
C PRO A 160 -2.97 -15.99 8.16
N LEU A 161 -3.81 -15.31 7.36
CA LEU A 161 -3.66 -15.26 5.92
C LEU A 161 -2.37 -14.54 5.51
N MET A 162 -2.06 -13.41 6.11
CA MET A 162 -0.86 -12.65 5.83
C MET A 162 0.42 -13.40 6.22
N THR A 163 0.39 -14.14 7.33
CA THR A 163 1.51 -15.00 7.77
C THR A 163 1.79 -16.09 6.73
N GLU A 164 0.74 -16.75 6.23
CA GLU A 164 0.89 -17.76 5.19
C GLU A 164 1.33 -17.15 3.85
N ALA A 165 0.84 -15.97 3.50
CA ALA A 165 1.30 -15.24 2.33
C ALA A 165 2.82 -14.92 2.40
N VAL A 166 3.35 -14.53 3.57
CA VAL A 166 4.81 -14.37 3.77
C VAL A 166 5.55 -15.67 3.45
N ASN A 167 5.02 -16.82 3.90
CA ASN A 167 5.63 -18.12 3.61
C ASN A 167 5.60 -18.46 2.13
N LEU A 168 4.50 -18.18 1.44
CA LEU A 168 4.38 -18.42 -0.01
C LEU A 168 5.39 -17.62 -0.84
N LEU A 169 5.75 -16.41 -0.42
CA LEU A 169 6.71 -15.58 -1.15
C LEU A 169 8.17 -16.05 -1.02
N LYS A 170 8.49 -16.94 -0.10
CA LYS A 170 9.89 -17.44 0.10
C LYS A 170 10.49 -18.11 -1.14
N VAL A 171 9.67 -18.59 -2.05
CA VAL A 171 10.12 -19.20 -3.32
C VAL A 171 10.48 -18.18 -4.39
N SER A 172 10.12 -16.91 -4.19
CA SER A 172 10.39 -15.81 -5.12
C SER A 172 11.10 -14.67 -4.37
N PRO A 173 12.43 -14.75 -4.19
CA PRO A 173 13.17 -13.87 -3.28
C PRO A 173 13.18 -12.40 -3.69
N ALA A 174 12.93 -12.10 -4.98
CA ALA A 174 12.79 -10.71 -5.44
C ALA A 174 11.37 -10.14 -5.25
N ALA A 175 10.40 -10.98 -4.86
CA ALA A 175 9.04 -10.52 -4.60
C ALA A 175 8.84 -10.14 -3.12
N GLU A 176 8.18 -9.03 -2.86
CA GLU A 176 7.86 -8.56 -1.51
C GLU A 176 6.34 -8.45 -1.30
N LEU A 177 5.89 -8.95 -0.15
CA LEU A 177 4.49 -8.85 0.27
C LEU A 177 4.19 -7.46 0.81
N ILE A 178 3.12 -6.84 0.31
CA ILE A 178 2.57 -5.60 0.86
C ILE A 178 1.30 -5.90 1.66
N TRP A 179 1.28 -5.51 2.93
CA TRP A 179 0.05 -5.34 3.69
C TRP A 179 -0.62 -4.05 3.21
N ALA A 180 -1.67 -4.17 2.42
CA ALA A 180 -2.37 -3.04 1.86
C ALA A 180 -3.66 -2.73 2.60
N SER A 181 -4.09 -1.45 2.50
CA SER A 181 -5.37 -0.99 3.05
C SER A 181 -5.49 -1.15 4.57
N PRO A 182 -4.48 -0.80 5.39
CA PRO A 182 -4.57 -0.87 6.84
C PRO A 182 -5.70 0.03 7.35
N ARG A 183 -6.24 -0.30 8.54
CA ARG A 183 -7.36 0.42 9.16
C ARG A 183 -6.93 1.23 10.38
N GLU A 184 -5.84 0.84 11.02
CA GLU A 184 -5.36 1.47 12.25
C GLU A 184 -3.84 1.36 12.39
N LEU A 185 -3.29 2.17 13.29
CA LEU A 185 -1.86 2.19 13.58
C LEU A 185 -1.31 0.82 14.00
N LEU A 186 -2.10 0.03 14.74
CA LEU A 186 -1.70 -1.29 15.20
C LEU A 186 -1.33 -2.24 14.05
N ASN A 187 -1.93 -2.06 12.86
CA ASN A 187 -1.63 -2.90 11.72
C ASN A 187 -0.16 -2.83 11.28
N ILE A 188 0.54 -1.70 11.52
CA ILE A 188 1.98 -1.59 11.25
C ILE A 188 2.77 -2.57 12.11
N PHE A 189 2.44 -2.66 13.39
CA PHE A 189 3.10 -3.56 14.34
C PHE A 189 2.72 -5.02 14.10
N GLN A 190 1.49 -5.30 13.72
CA GLN A 190 1.03 -6.64 13.35
C GLN A 190 1.75 -7.14 12.11
N ALA A 191 1.87 -6.30 11.08
CA ALA A 191 2.58 -6.62 9.86
C ALA A 191 4.08 -6.86 10.10
N ASP A 192 4.73 -6.04 10.95
CA ASP A 192 6.12 -6.26 11.37
C ASP A 192 6.28 -7.57 12.15
N ALA A 193 5.36 -7.87 13.06
CA ALA A 193 5.43 -9.06 13.91
C ALA A 193 5.37 -10.38 13.13
N ILE A 194 4.63 -10.43 12.01
CA ILE A 194 4.52 -11.62 11.16
C ILE A 194 5.62 -11.68 10.07
N GLY A 195 6.53 -10.71 10.03
CA GLY A 195 7.60 -10.65 9.03
C GLY A 195 7.11 -10.22 7.64
N CYS A 196 6.00 -9.49 7.53
CA CYS A 196 5.59 -8.87 6.29
C CYS A 196 6.66 -7.88 5.81
N HIS A 197 6.91 -7.83 4.50
CA HIS A 197 8.01 -7.04 3.96
C HIS A 197 7.70 -5.54 3.94
N ILE A 198 6.47 -5.19 3.57
CA ILE A 198 6.02 -3.80 3.35
C ILE A 198 4.61 -3.63 3.91
N ILE A 199 4.34 -2.46 4.46
CA ILE A 199 2.97 -1.97 4.70
C ILE A 199 2.79 -0.61 4.01
N THR A 200 1.71 -0.42 3.24
CA THR A 200 1.40 0.88 2.64
C THR A 200 0.28 1.56 3.41
N VAL A 201 0.52 2.77 3.89
CA VAL A 201 -0.25 3.43 4.95
C VAL A 201 -0.63 4.84 4.52
N THR A 202 -1.89 5.22 4.71
CA THR A 202 -2.37 6.58 4.44
C THR A 202 -1.85 7.60 5.47
N ASN A 203 -1.76 8.87 5.06
CA ASN A 203 -1.19 9.94 5.88
C ASN A 203 -1.92 10.15 7.21
N ASP A 204 -3.23 9.90 7.28
CA ASP A 204 -4.02 10.00 8.51
C ASP A 204 -3.62 8.96 9.57
N ILE A 205 -3.28 7.75 9.14
CA ILE A 205 -2.75 6.71 10.03
C ILE A 205 -1.28 7.03 10.39
N LEU A 206 -0.45 7.46 9.41
CA LEU A 206 0.95 7.82 9.67
C LEU A 206 1.10 8.96 10.68
N LYS A 207 0.19 9.92 10.70
CA LYS A 207 0.17 10.99 11.71
C LYS A 207 0.04 10.45 13.14
N LYS A 208 -0.56 9.27 13.33
CA LYS A 208 -0.71 8.64 14.65
C LYS A 208 0.58 7.97 15.15
N LEU A 209 1.65 7.91 14.35
CA LEU A 209 2.94 7.35 14.79
C LEU A 209 3.51 8.09 16.01
N SER A 210 3.21 9.37 16.19
CA SER A 210 3.58 10.15 17.38
C SER A 210 2.91 9.66 18.67
N GLN A 211 1.86 8.84 18.58
CA GLN A 211 1.14 8.27 19.73
C GLN A 211 1.71 6.92 20.16
N VAL A 212 2.70 6.37 19.44
CA VAL A 212 3.30 5.08 19.78
C VAL A 212 3.95 5.15 21.17
N GLY A 213 3.53 4.28 22.08
CA GLY A 213 4.02 4.25 23.44
C GLY A 213 3.43 5.32 24.36
N TYR A 214 2.42 6.07 23.91
CA TYR A 214 1.76 7.06 24.76
C TYR A 214 1.19 6.40 26.03
N ASN A 215 1.36 7.05 27.18
CA ASN A 215 0.85 6.52 28.46
C ASN A 215 -0.69 6.47 28.42
N LEU A 216 -1.28 5.33 28.75
CA LEU A 216 -2.72 5.14 28.64
C LEU A 216 -3.53 5.96 29.65
N ASP A 217 -2.99 6.21 30.87
CA ASP A 217 -3.66 7.05 31.85
C ASP A 217 -3.70 8.51 31.40
N GLU A 218 -2.59 9.00 30.83
CA GLU A 218 -2.54 10.35 30.23
C GLU A 218 -3.46 10.46 29.02
N PHE A 219 -3.48 9.43 28.15
CA PHE A 219 -4.36 9.41 26.99
C PHE A 219 -5.85 9.37 27.39
N SER A 220 -6.17 8.64 28.47
CA SER A 220 -7.50 8.66 29.08
C SER A 220 -7.87 10.06 29.56
N LEU A 221 -6.97 10.71 30.32
CA LEU A 221 -7.18 12.08 30.79
C LEU A 221 -7.39 13.08 29.65
N ASP A 222 -6.61 12.99 28.59
CA ASP A 222 -6.76 13.87 27.41
C ASP A 222 -8.10 13.65 26.70
N THR A 223 -8.57 12.39 26.65
CA THR A 223 -9.91 12.07 26.11
C THR A 223 -11.02 12.72 26.98
N VAL A 224 -10.90 12.67 28.31
CA VAL A 224 -11.86 13.33 29.23
C VAL A 224 -11.85 14.85 29.03
N LYS A 225 -10.66 15.46 28.93
CA LYS A 225 -10.52 16.90 28.65
C LYS A 225 -11.16 17.29 27.31
N MET A 226 -10.98 16.48 26.27
CA MET A 226 -11.58 16.70 24.95
C MET A 226 -13.12 16.67 25.07
N PHE A 227 -13.71 15.66 25.68
CA PHE A 227 -15.17 15.57 25.86
C PHE A 227 -15.74 16.75 26.65
N TYR A 228 -15.06 17.17 27.74
CA TYR A 228 -15.45 18.34 28.50
C TYR A 228 -15.44 19.62 27.67
N SER A 229 -14.36 19.81 26.91
CA SER A 229 -14.20 20.98 26.05
C SER A 229 -15.27 21.02 24.96
N ASP A 230 -15.53 19.88 24.30
CA ASP A 230 -16.52 19.78 23.23
C ASP A 230 -17.95 20.02 23.75
N ALA A 231 -18.30 19.46 24.91
CA ALA A 231 -19.60 19.68 25.52
C ALA A 231 -19.82 21.17 25.88
N ARG A 232 -18.79 21.84 26.39
CA ARG A 232 -18.86 23.28 26.67
C ARG A 232 -18.98 24.11 25.38
N ALA A 233 -18.20 23.78 24.36
CA ALA A 233 -18.23 24.49 23.08
C ALA A 233 -19.60 24.33 22.39
N ALA A 234 -20.24 23.18 22.55
CA ALA A 234 -21.59 22.91 22.03
C ALA A 234 -22.70 23.55 22.89
N GLY A 235 -22.40 24.11 24.07
CA GLY A 235 -23.37 24.73 24.96
C GLY A 235 -24.38 23.75 25.59
N TYR A 236 -24.02 22.46 25.74
CA TYR A 236 -24.91 21.47 26.36
C TYR A 236 -25.20 21.82 27.83
N MET A 237 -26.49 21.76 28.19
CA MET A 237 -27.01 21.94 29.55
C MET A 237 -27.99 20.82 29.87
N LEU A 238 -28.00 20.35 31.11
CA LEU A 238 -28.94 19.39 31.72
C LEU A 238 -29.78 20.07 32.75
#